data_9f4283ef63244c75bc329dd11f446eec
#
_entry.id   9f4283ef63244c75bc329dd11f446eec
#
_cell.length_a   1.000
_cell.length_b   1.000
_cell.length_c   1.000
_cell.angle_alpha   90.00
_cell.angle_beta   90.00
_cell.angle_gamma   90.00
#
_symmetry.space_group_name_H-M   'P 1'
#
loop_
_entity.id
_entity.type
_entity.pdbx_description
1 polymer ?
#
loop_
_entity_poly.entity_id
_entity_poly.type
_entity_poly.pdbx_seq_one_letter_code
_entity_poly.pdbx_strand_id
1 'polypeptide(L)'
;MSHSYSCVLHDGPLTITCRDDVTQEAAASWLTAHRARAEHGDRASPRDGDGVPCAGDGCHPGVILKPDRGRGLKRVLSPLLGLRRGPRKAFEIGVWLESAGVSAARPLALIVERRAGCEVHSSLVLERVEGVTLRQFLLEQLPAAAARGAGDALRQGLCRAIAEEVARLHLAHVRQRDLKAPNLIVSELPDALRVTIVDLEGMSRCAAVPPSRVRARDLGRLAASFLEPEVVTQARVGVDDWRRLCERYVEILRAGSPDSDGGECDRLTEASVAWAQRKLERNRRRGRVTW
;
A
#
# COMPACT_ATOMS: atom_id res chain seq x y z
N MET A 1 -7.53 -19.39 5.72
CA MET A 1 -7.62 -20.29 4.56
C MET A 1 -6.67 -19.76 3.48
N SER A 2 -5.68 -20.56 3.07
CA SER A 2 -4.74 -20.18 2.00
C SER A 2 -5.49 -20.33 0.67
N HIS A 3 -5.79 -19.22 -0.01
CA HIS A 3 -6.35 -19.27 -1.36
C HIS A 3 -5.23 -19.67 -2.34
N SER A 4 -5.49 -20.65 -3.21
CA SER A 4 -4.57 -20.99 -4.29
C SER A 4 -4.82 -20.10 -5.52
N TYR A 5 -3.80 -19.95 -6.34
CA TYR A 5 -3.83 -19.20 -7.60
C TYR A 5 -3.56 -20.20 -8.73
N SER A 6 -4.57 -21.00 -9.05
CA SER A 6 -4.45 -22.10 -9.97
C SER A 6 -5.22 -21.89 -11.29
N CYS A 7 -6.14 -20.93 -11.33
CA CYS A 7 -6.88 -20.62 -12.55
C CYS A 7 -5.99 -19.88 -13.54
N VAL A 8 -5.57 -20.53 -14.62
CA VAL A 8 -4.77 -19.92 -15.69
C VAL A 8 -5.57 -19.98 -16.99
N LEU A 9 -5.87 -18.81 -17.54
CA LEU A 9 -6.50 -18.69 -18.86
C LEU A 9 -5.47 -18.12 -19.85
N HIS A 10 -5.50 -18.66 -21.07
CA HIS A 10 -4.68 -18.18 -22.17
C HIS A 10 -5.58 -17.60 -23.27
N ASP A 11 -5.22 -16.41 -23.76
CA ASP A 11 -5.91 -15.75 -24.86
C ASP A 11 -4.88 -15.10 -25.79
N GLY A 12 -4.43 -15.86 -26.78
CA GLY A 12 -3.31 -15.47 -27.64
C GLY A 12 -2.03 -15.23 -26.86
N PRO A 13 -1.42 -14.02 -26.95
CA PRO A 13 -0.19 -13.67 -26.22
C PRO A 13 -0.44 -13.37 -24.73
N LEU A 14 -1.70 -13.32 -24.30
CA LEU A 14 -2.08 -12.98 -22.93
C LEU A 14 -2.22 -14.24 -22.07
N THR A 15 -1.72 -14.16 -20.87
CA THR A 15 -1.94 -15.14 -19.80
C THR A 15 -2.47 -14.42 -18.59
N ILE A 16 -3.59 -14.87 -18.04
CA ILE A 16 -4.11 -14.41 -16.76
C ILE A 16 -3.98 -15.53 -15.73
N THR A 17 -3.40 -15.23 -14.59
CA THR A 17 -3.36 -16.12 -13.43
C THR A 17 -4.27 -15.52 -12.36
N CYS A 18 -5.32 -16.23 -11.99
CA CYS A 18 -6.36 -15.80 -11.06
C CYS A 18 -6.36 -16.61 -9.79
N ARG A 19 -6.99 -16.06 -8.75
CA ARG A 19 -7.43 -16.83 -7.57
C ARG A 19 -8.50 -17.84 -7.98
N ASP A 20 -8.63 -18.90 -7.19
CA ASP A 20 -9.59 -19.97 -7.45
C ASP A 20 -11.06 -19.54 -7.32
N ASP A 21 -11.33 -18.45 -6.57
CA ASP A 21 -12.67 -17.89 -6.38
C ASP A 21 -13.08 -16.88 -7.49
N VAL A 22 -12.22 -16.62 -8.46
CA VAL A 22 -12.49 -15.72 -9.61
C VAL A 22 -13.23 -16.49 -10.70
N THR A 23 -14.38 -15.99 -11.15
CA THR A 23 -15.13 -16.58 -12.24
C THR A 23 -14.42 -16.35 -13.59
N GLN A 24 -14.67 -17.26 -14.57
CA GLN A 24 -14.12 -17.10 -15.92
C GLN A 24 -14.62 -15.83 -16.62
N GLU A 25 -15.86 -15.42 -16.36
CA GLU A 25 -16.44 -14.19 -16.89
C GLU A 25 -15.71 -12.94 -16.37
N ALA A 26 -15.43 -12.89 -15.06
CA ALA A 26 -14.64 -11.82 -14.46
C ALA A 26 -13.23 -11.76 -15.08
N ALA A 27 -12.56 -12.89 -15.21
CA ALA A 27 -11.24 -12.98 -15.82
C ALA A 27 -11.24 -12.50 -17.29
N ALA A 28 -12.24 -12.89 -18.08
CA ALA A 28 -12.40 -12.46 -19.46
C ALA A 28 -12.64 -10.94 -19.57
N SER A 29 -13.45 -10.36 -18.67
CA SER A 29 -13.68 -8.91 -18.64
C SER A 29 -12.39 -8.13 -18.33
N TRP A 30 -11.55 -8.62 -17.42
CA TRP A 30 -10.26 -8.01 -17.09
C TRP A 30 -9.24 -8.11 -18.24
N LEU A 31 -9.25 -9.21 -19.01
CA LEU A 31 -8.44 -9.33 -20.22
C LEU A 31 -8.85 -8.28 -21.26
N THR A 32 -10.15 -8.09 -21.47
CA THR A 32 -10.69 -7.06 -22.36
C THR A 32 -10.26 -5.65 -21.91
N ALA A 33 -10.40 -5.34 -20.64
CA ALA A 33 -9.98 -4.07 -20.07
C ALA A 33 -8.45 -3.84 -20.20
N HIS A 34 -7.65 -4.88 -20.06
CA HIS A 34 -6.20 -4.82 -20.26
C HIS A 34 -5.85 -4.50 -21.72
N ARG A 35 -6.50 -5.17 -22.72
CA ARG A 35 -6.31 -4.90 -24.16
C ARG A 35 -6.66 -3.48 -24.53
N ALA A 36 -7.85 -3.01 -24.14
CA ALA A 36 -8.30 -1.67 -24.44
C ALA A 36 -7.30 -0.60 -23.96
N ARG A 37 -6.67 -0.82 -22.81
CA ARG A 37 -5.62 0.09 -22.30
C ARG A 37 -4.30 -0.02 -23.03
N ALA A 38 -3.89 -1.22 -23.43
CA ALA A 38 -2.68 -1.43 -24.21
C ALA A 38 -2.74 -0.73 -25.57
N GLU A 39 -3.93 -0.70 -26.21
CA GLU A 39 -4.19 -0.07 -27.50
C GLU A 39 -4.26 1.47 -27.44
N HIS A 40 -4.88 2.01 -26.41
CA HIS A 40 -5.06 3.48 -26.28
C HIS A 40 -3.83 4.23 -25.75
N GLY A 41 -2.79 3.50 -25.35
CA GLY A 41 -1.57 4.09 -24.80
C GLY A 41 -1.82 4.88 -23.49
N ASP A 42 -0.77 5.11 -22.74
CA ASP A 42 -0.73 5.71 -21.39
C ASP A 42 -1.24 7.18 -21.29
N ARG A 43 -2.01 7.68 -22.28
CA ARG A 43 -2.48 9.07 -22.34
C ARG A 43 -3.64 9.40 -21.39
N ALA A 44 -4.29 8.40 -20.84
CA ALA A 44 -5.47 8.56 -19.97
C ALA A 44 -5.20 8.24 -18.49
N SER A 45 -3.96 8.32 -18.01
CA SER A 45 -3.68 8.14 -16.59
C SER A 45 -3.91 9.45 -15.84
N PRO A 46 -4.86 9.54 -14.90
CA PRO A 46 -4.90 10.61 -13.92
C PRO A 46 -3.56 10.68 -13.18
N ARG A 47 -3.07 11.88 -12.90
CA ARG A 47 -1.78 12.12 -12.22
C ARG A 47 -1.75 11.63 -10.77
N ASP A 48 -2.86 11.22 -10.23
CA ASP A 48 -3.03 10.74 -8.86
C ASP A 48 -3.02 9.22 -8.85
N GLY A 49 -2.36 8.62 -7.87
CA GLY A 49 -2.04 7.21 -7.70
C GLY A 49 -3.22 6.22 -7.73
N ASP A 50 -4.37 6.64 -8.17
CA ASP A 50 -5.58 5.85 -8.23
C ASP A 50 -5.51 4.85 -9.38
N GLY A 51 -5.49 3.58 -9.00
CA GLY A 51 -5.88 2.52 -9.91
C GLY A 51 -7.26 2.90 -10.44
N VAL A 52 -7.41 3.00 -11.76
CA VAL A 52 -8.70 3.37 -12.35
C VAL A 52 -9.67 2.23 -12.06
N PRO A 53 -10.85 2.49 -11.46
CA PRO A 53 -11.90 1.50 -11.39
C PRO A 53 -12.10 0.93 -12.78
N CYS A 54 -12.32 -0.36 -12.90
CA CYS A 54 -12.79 -0.94 -14.15
C CYS A 54 -14.19 -0.36 -14.42
N ALA A 55 -14.25 0.79 -15.09
CA ALA A 55 -15.47 1.40 -15.56
C ALA A 55 -15.68 0.96 -17.01
N GLY A 56 -16.43 -0.09 -17.21
CA GLY A 56 -16.92 -0.58 -18.48
C GLY A 56 -18.09 -1.52 -18.19
N ASP A 57 -19.09 -1.56 -19.05
CA ASP A 57 -20.21 -2.50 -18.96
C ASP A 57 -19.62 -3.93 -18.87
N GLY A 58 -19.71 -4.55 -17.69
CA GLY A 58 -19.17 -5.89 -17.39
C GLY A 58 -18.01 -5.97 -16.40
N CYS A 59 -17.42 -4.84 -15.94
CA CYS A 59 -16.43 -4.87 -14.87
C CYS A 59 -17.11 -4.90 -13.49
N HIS A 60 -16.69 -5.85 -12.65
CA HIS A 60 -17.14 -5.90 -11.25
C HIS A 60 -16.81 -4.59 -10.53
N PRO A 61 -17.76 -3.92 -9.86
CA PRO A 61 -17.57 -2.59 -9.25
C PRO A 61 -16.56 -2.54 -8.11
N GLY A 62 -16.05 -3.68 -7.67
CA GLY A 62 -15.11 -3.84 -6.57
C GLY A 62 -13.66 -4.13 -6.96
N VAL A 63 -13.20 -3.75 -8.17
CA VAL A 63 -11.88 -4.15 -8.69
C VAL A 63 -11.08 -2.95 -9.19
N ILE A 64 -9.76 -2.99 -8.97
CA ILE A 64 -8.79 -2.00 -9.45
C ILE A 64 -7.78 -2.69 -10.36
N LEU A 65 -7.65 -2.23 -11.62
CA LEU A 65 -6.63 -2.67 -12.55
C LEU A 65 -5.43 -1.70 -12.54
N LYS A 66 -4.25 -2.18 -12.11
CA LYS A 66 -2.99 -1.43 -12.12
C LYS A 66 -2.06 -1.93 -13.24
N PRO A 67 -1.89 -1.19 -14.34
CA PRO A 67 -0.96 -1.56 -15.40
C PRO A 67 0.50 -1.28 -15.00
N ASP A 68 1.43 -1.97 -15.67
CA ASP A 68 2.87 -1.67 -15.57
C ASP A 68 3.17 -0.25 -16.08
N ARG A 69 3.72 0.60 -15.20
CA ARG A 69 4.12 1.98 -15.51
C ARG A 69 5.57 2.09 -15.98
N GLY A 70 6.20 1.01 -16.40
CA GLY A 70 7.59 1.02 -16.88
C GLY A 70 7.80 2.03 -18.02
N ARG A 71 8.62 3.08 -17.77
CA ARG A 71 8.90 4.13 -18.74
C ARG A 71 10.30 3.97 -19.34
N GLY A 72 10.43 4.24 -20.66
CA GLY A 72 11.69 4.40 -21.36
C GLY A 72 12.55 3.13 -21.42
N LEU A 73 13.86 3.32 -21.40
CA LEU A 73 14.89 2.28 -21.59
C LEU A 73 14.77 1.11 -20.59
N LYS A 74 14.27 1.36 -19.38
CA LYS A 74 14.00 0.31 -18.38
C LYS A 74 12.96 -0.71 -18.85
N ARG A 75 11.99 -0.29 -19.67
CA ARG A 75 10.97 -1.19 -20.24
C ARG A 75 11.57 -2.20 -21.21
N VAL A 76 12.61 -1.80 -21.95
CA VAL A 76 13.29 -2.64 -22.93
C VAL A 76 14.36 -3.53 -22.29
N LEU A 77 15.10 -2.99 -21.32
CA LEU A 77 16.22 -3.69 -20.67
C LEU A 77 15.77 -4.66 -19.54
N SER A 78 14.62 -4.41 -18.89
CA SER A 78 14.13 -5.27 -17.80
C SER A 78 13.95 -6.74 -18.19
N PRO A 79 13.36 -7.10 -19.35
CA PRO A 79 13.26 -8.49 -19.77
C PRO A 79 14.62 -9.14 -20.03
N LEU A 80 15.55 -8.40 -20.64
CA LEU A 80 16.90 -8.88 -20.95
C LEU A 80 17.76 -9.15 -19.69
N LEU A 81 17.49 -8.42 -18.62
CA LEU A 81 18.18 -8.54 -17.33
C LEU A 81 17.45 -9.46 -16.34
N GLY A 82 16.38 -10.14 -16.75
CA GLY A 82 15.60 -11.01 -15.88
C GLY A 82 14.92 -10.28 -14.70
N LEU A 83 14.81 -8.94 -14.76
CA LEU A 83 14.20 -8.17 -13.68
C LEU A 83 12.68 -8.33 -13.70
N ARG A 84 12.12 -8.75 -12.58
CA ARG A 84 10.67 -8.90 -12.42
C ARG A 84 10.00 -7.53 -12.53
N ARG A 85 8.95 -7.42 -13.33
CA ARG A 85 8.15 -6.20 -13.49
C ARG A 85 7.35 -5.88 -12.24
N GLY A 86 6.98 -4.60 -12.08
CA GLY A 86 6.25 -4.06 -10.94
C GLY A 86 4.99 -4.87 -10.57
N PRO A 87 4.06 -5.11 -11.52
CA PRO A 87 2.83 -5.86 -11.25
C PRO A 87 3.05 -7.29 -10.77
N ARG A 88 3.98 -8.03 -11.38
CA ARG A 88 4.32 -9.40 -10.94
C ARG A 88 4.88 -9.42 -9.52
N LYS A 89 5.82 -8.52 -9.23
CA LYS A 89 6.40 -8.40 -7.89
C LYS A 89 5.34 -8.02 -6.86
N ALA A 90 4.46 -7.07 -7.20
CA ALA A 90 3.37 -6.64 -6.33
C ALA A 90 2.36 -7.78 -6.09
N PHE A 91 2.04 -8.57 -7.12
CA PHE A 91 1.22 -9.77 -7.01
C PHE A 91 1.82 -10.77 -6.00
N GLU A 92 3.09 -11.17 -6.19
CA GLU A 92 3.78 -12.12 -5.31
C GLU A 92 3.85 -11.62 -3.85
N ILE A 93 4.07 -10.32 -3.66
CA ILE A 93 4.06 -9.69 -2.33
C ILE A 93 2.66 -9.69 -1.73
N GLY A 94 1.62 -9.36 -2.51
CA GLY A 94 0.24 -9.36 -2.03
C GLY A 94 -0.21 -10.74 -1.56
N VAL A 95 0.11 -11.80 -2.33
CA VAL A 95 -0.14 -13.20 -1.93
C VAL A 95 0.58 -13.55 -0.62
N TRP A 96 1.84 -13.12 -0.49
CA TRP A 96 2.60 -13.32 0.75
C TRP A 96 1.98 -12.60 1.94
N LEU A 97 1.58 -11.33 1.79
CA LEU A 97 0.96 -10.55 2.85
C LEU A 97 -0.36 -11.15 3.31
N GLU A 98 -1.19 -11.64 2.37
CA GLU A 98 -2.42 -12.34 2.68
C GLU A 98 -2.15 -13.59 3.52
N SER A 99 -1.16 -14.42 3.14
CA SER A 99 -0.78 -15.61 3.90
C SER A 99 -0.21 -15.28 5.29
N ALA A 100 0.41 -14.11 5.43
CA ALA A 100 0.96 -13.62 6.71
C ALA A 100 -0.07 -12.87 7.57
N GLY A 101 -1.34 -12.77 7.15
CA GLY A 101 -2.40 -12.08 7.89
C GLY A 101 -2.25 -10.57 7.94
N VAL A 102 -1.49 -9.96 7.01
CA VAL A 102 -1.34 -8.51 6.88
C VAL A 102 -2.51 -7.96 6.07
N SER A 103 -3.16 -6.89 6.56
CA SER A 103 -4.24 -6.21 5.86
C SER A 103 -3.69 -5.37 4.71
N ALA A 104 -3.64 -5.95 3.53
CA ALA A 104 -3.21 -5.29 2.30
C ALA A 104 -4.24 -5.50 1.19
N ALA A 105 -4.22 -4.65 0.15
CA ALA A 105 -5.08 -4.83 -1.01
C ALA A 105 -4.84 -6.22 -1.61
N ARG A 106 -5.90 -7.04 -1.69
CA ARG A 106 -5.81 -8.44 -2.10
C ARG A 106 -5.58 -8.54 -3.60
N PRO A 107 -4.57 -9.28 -4.06
CA PRO A 107 -4.40 -9.57 -5.47
C PRO A 107 -5.47 -10.59 -5.91
N LEU A 108 -6.21 -10.27 -6.96
CA LEU A 108 -7.21 -11.16 -7.57
C LEU A 108 -6.63 -11.87 -8.78
N ALA A 109 -5.85 -11.15 -9.60
CA ALA A 109 -5.21 -11.73 -10.77
C ALA A 109 -3.95 -10.97 -11.20
N LEU A 110 -3.10 -11.67 -11.94
CA LEU A 110 -1.98 -11.13 -12.70
C LEU A 110 -2.17 -11.40 -14.18
N ILE A 111 -2.27 -10.35 -14.99
CA ILE A 111 -2.32 -10.43 -16.45
C ILE A 111 -0.93 -10.18 -17.01
N VAL A 112 -0.45 -11.05 -17.89
CA VAL A 112 0.86 -10.95 -18.54
C VAL A 112 0.72 -11.12 -20.03
N GLU A 113 1.17 -10.15 -20.80
CA GLU A 113 1.31 -10.25 -22.26
C GLU A 113 2.74 -10.64 -22.60
N ARG A 114 2.89 -11.70 -23.42
CA ARG A 114 4.18 -12.14 -23.95
C ARG A 114 4.22 -12.05 -25.46
N ARG A 115 5.37 -11.54 -25.98
CA ARG A 115 5.69 -11.57 -27.41
C ARG A 115 7.09 -12.15 -27.58
N ALA A 116 7.22 -13.12 -28.45
CA ALA A 116 8.48 -13.87 -28.65
C ALA A 116 9.11 -14.37 -27.33
N GLY A 117 8.28 -14.87 -26.41
CA GLY A 117 8.72 -15.39 -25.12
C GLY A 117 8.99 -14.30 -24.03
N CYS A 118 9.09 -13.04 -24.40
CA CYS A 118 9.37 -11.93 -23.48
C CYS A 118 8.06 -11.29 -22.97
N GLU A 119 8.03 -10.96 -21.68
CA GLU A 119 6.94 -10.18 -21.07
C GLU A 119 7.01 -8.74 -21.57
N VAL A 120 6.00 -8.28 -22.33
CA VAL A 120 5.94 -6.92 -22.90
C VAL A 120 5.03 -5.99 -22.12
N HIS A 121 3.93 -6.51 -21.58
CA HIS A 121 3.02 -5.79 -20.69
C HIS A 121 2.57 -6.70 -19.55
N SER A 122 2.24 -6.08 -18.41
CA SER A 122 1.58 -6.77 -17.31
C SER A 122 0.64 -5.82 -16.56
N SER A 123 -0.40 -6.38 -15.97
CA SER A 123 -1.34 -5.65 -15.12
C SER A 123 -1.66 -6.48 -13.90
N LEU A 124 -1.78 -5.81 -12.76
CA LEU A 124 -2.21 -6.37 -11.50
C LEU A 124 -3.69 -6.02 -11.28
N VAL A 125 -4.50 -7.02 -10.99
CA VAL A 125 -5.90 -6.88 -10.60
C VAL A 125 -5.98 -7.01 -9.10
N LEU A 126 -6.51 -5.99 -8.43
CA LEU A 126 -6.66 -5.91 -6.98
C LEU A 126 -8.13 -5.79 -6.59
N GLU A 127 -8.48 -6.34 -5.46
CA GLU A 127 -9.74 -6.02 -4.79
C GLU A 127 -9.73 -4.54 -4.36
N ARG A 128 -10.84 -3.84 -4.61
CA ARG A 128 -11.03 -2.48 -4.12
C ARG A 128 -11.25 -2.51 -2.62
N VAL A 129 -10.41 -1.82 -1.88
CA VAL A 129 -10.57 -1.67 -0.44
C VAL A 129 -11.58 -0.57 -0.16
N GLU A 130 -12.62 -0.89 0.59
CA GLU A 130 -13.61 0.08 1.06
C GLU A 130 -13.07 0.92 2.21
N GLY A 131 -13.50 2.18 2.27
CA GLY A 131 -13.06 3.15 3.27
C GLY A 131 -12.52 4.42 2.64
N VAL A 132 -11.87 5.24 3.44
CA VAL A 132 -11.23 6.49 3.02
C VAL A 132 -9.74 6.42 3.19
N THR A 133 -8.99 7.21 2.42
CA THR A 133 -7.54 7.31 2.63
C THR A 133 -7.26 7.85 4.04
N LEU A 134 -6.16 7.42 4.65
CA LEU A 134 -5.75 7.98 5.95
C LEU A 134 -5.63 9.51 5.89
N ARG A 135 -5.26 10.06 4.74
CA ARG A 135 -5.23 11.52 4.56
C ARG A 135 -6.62 12.14 4.71
N GLN A 136 -7.62 11.60 4.01
CA GLN A 136 -9.01 12.06 4.13
C GLN A 136 -9.54 11.86 5.55
N PHE A 137 -9.25 10.71 6.16
CA PHE A 137 -9.63 10.45 7.53
C PHE A 137 -9.09 11.51 8.50
N LEU A 138 -7.81 11.86 8.38
CA LEU A 138 -7.16 12.89 9.22
C LEU A 138 -7.72 14.30 8.99
N LEU A 139 -8.05 14.65 7.75
CA LEU A 139 -8.50 16.01 7.40
C LEU A 139 -10.01 16.22 7.52
N GLU A 140 -10.82 15.17 7.43
CA GLU A 140 -12.27 15.26 7.38
C GLU A 140 -12.94 14.54 8.55
N GLN A 141 -12.67 13.24 8.73
CA GLN A 141 -13.41 12.43 9.70
C GLN A 141 -12.97 12.66 11.14
N LEU A 142 -11.67 12.77 11.39
CA LEU A 142 -11.16 13.02 12.74
C LEU A 142 -11.58 14.39 13.29
N PRO A 143 -11.49 15.50 12.54
CA PRO A 143 -12.04 16.79 12.98
C PRO A 143 -13.55 16.76 13.21
N ALA A 144 -14.32 16.10 12.35
CA ALA A 144 -15.77 15.94 12.52
C ALA A 144 -16.11 15.13 13.80
N ALA A 145 -15.33 14.09 14.12
CA ALA A 145 -15.49 13.34 15.37
C ALA A 145 -15.11 14.19 16.60
N ALA A 146 -14.06 14.99 16.49
CA ALA A 146 -13.64 15.90 17.56
C ALA A 146 -14.72 16.94 17.90
N ALA A 147 -15.40 17.47 16.89
CA ALA A 147 -16.54 18.38 17.08
C ALA A 147 -17.72 17.72 17.83
N ARG A 148 -17.84 16.40 17.78
CA ARG A 148 -18.84 15.61 18.52
C ARG A 148 -18.34 15.06 19.86
N GLY A 149 -17.15 15.43 20.30
CA GLY A 149 -16.54 14.94 21.56
C GLY A 149 -15.89 13.56 21.49
N ALA A 150 -15.85 12.91 20.32
CA ALA A 150 -15.29 11.56 20.15
C ALA A 150 -13.86 11.54 19.56
N GLY A 151 -13.26 12.72 19.34
CA GLY A 151 -11.97 12.84 18.64
C GLY A 151 -10.81 12.12 19.29
N ASP A 152 -10.70 12.16 20.63
CA ASP A 152 -9.58 11.55 21.34
C ASP A 152 -9.61 10.03 21.28
N ALA A 153 -10.76 9.42 21.48
CA ALA A 153 -10.92 7.97 21.38
C ALA A 153 -10.63 7.49 19.95
N LEU A 154 -11.15 8.20 18.95
CA LEU A 154 -10.93 7.87 17.55
C LEU A 154 -9.45 8.02 17.15
N ARG A 155 -8.77 9.07 17.61
CA ARG A 155 -7.33 9.29 17.40
C ARG A 155 -6.47 8.18 18.01
N GLN A 156 -6.77 7.77 19.24
CA GLN A 156 -6.08 6.66 19.90
C GLN A 156 -6.32 5.34 19.16
N GLY A 157 -7.56 5.06 18.76
CA GLY A 157 -7.92 3.91 17.94
C GLY A 157 -7.17 3.86 16.61
N LEU A 158 -7.05 5.01 15.94
CA LEU A 158 -6.31 5.16 14.70
C LEU A 158 -4.81 4.86 14.88
N CYS A 159 -4.17 5.47 15.89
CA CYS A 159 -2.76 5.22 16.18
C CYS A 159 -2.49 3.74 16.46
N ARG A 160 -3.39 3.09 17.21
CA ARG A 160 -3.32 1.65 17.49
C ARG A 160 -3.42 0.83 16.20
N ALA A 161 -4.44 1.07 15.39
CA ALA A 161 -4.69 0.32 14.15
C ALA A 161 -3.53 0.45 13.16
N ILE A 162 -2.95 1.63 13.01
CA ILE A 162 -1.78 1.87 12.16
C ILE A 162 -0.55 1.13 12.73
N ALA A 163 -0.29 1.25 14.02
CA ALA A 163 0.85 0.60 14.67
C ALA A 163 0.79 -0.92 14.47
N GLU A 164 -0.39 -1.51 14.69
CA GLU A 164 -0.62 -2.95 14.53
C GLU A 164 -0.35 -3.40 13.10
N GLU A 165 -0.87 -2.68 12.11
CA GLU A 165 -0.74 -3.10 10.73
C GLU A 165 0.70 -2.92 10.19
N VAL A 166 1.38 -1.83 10.55
CA VAL A 166 2.78 -1.61 10.16
C VAL A 166 3.72 -2.59 10.89
N ALA A 167 3.41 -2.96 12.13
CA ALA A 167 4.18 -3.99 12.83
C ALA A 167 4.01 -5.37 12.18
N ARG A 168 2.78 -5.78 11.83
CA ARG A 168 2.52 -7.04 11.09
C ARG A 168 3.25 -7.05 9.76
N LEU A 169 3.25 -5.95 8.99
CA LEU A 169 4.00 -5.82 7.74
C LEU A 169 5.49 -6.11 7.95
N HIS A 170 6.10 -5.52 8.96
CA HIS A 170 7.53 -5.72 9.23
C HIS A 170 7.83 -7.12 9.78
N LEU A 171 6.96 -7.69 10.63
CA LEU A 171 7.06 -9.08 11.09
C LEU A 171 6.89 -10.09 9.94
N ALA A 172 6.11 -9.76 8.92
CA ALA A 172 6.03 -10.53 7.68
C ALA A 172 7.27 -10.37 6.77
N HIS A 173 8.34 -9.77 7.29
CA HIS A 173 9.60 -9.50 6.58
C HIS A 173 9.43 -8.64 5.33
N VAL A 174 8.48 -7.71 5.34
CA VAL A 174 8.23 -6.79 4.23
C VAL A 174 8.50 -5.35 4.66
N ARG A 175 9.17 -4.60 3.81
CA ARG A 175 9.35 -3.15 3.95
C ARG A 175 8.56 -2.40 2.89
N GLN A 176 8.08 -1.20 3.22
CA GLN A 176 7.36 -0.33 2.29
C GLN A 176 8.11 0.99 2.07
N ARG A 177 8.62 1.17 0.85
CA ARG A 177 9.40 2.37 0.48
C ARG A 177 8.55 3.61 0.22
N ASP A 178 7.23 3.49 0.20
CA ASP A 178 6.29 4.59 0.00
C ASP A 178 5.15 4.54 1.02
N LEU A 179 5.49 4.28 2.29
CA LEU A 179 4.53 4.27 3.39
C LEU A 179 4.12 5.72 3.71
N LYS A 180 2.94 6.11 3.26
CA LYS A 180 2.39 7.47 3.42
C LYS A 180 0.86 7.41 3.53
N ALA A 181 0.24 8.48 4.05
CA ALA A 181 -1.20 8.51 4.34
C ALA A 181 -2.11 8.17 3.13
N PRO A 182 -1.86 8.59 1.89
CA PRO A 182 -2.69 8.19 0.76
C PRO A 182 -2.65 6.69 0.43
N ASN A 183 -1.62 5.97 0.88
CA ASN A 183 -1.43 4.54 0.62
C ASN A 183 -1.98 3.64 1.74
N LEU A 184 -2.70 4.23 2.71
CA LEU A 184 -3.41 3.54 3.78
C LEU A 184 -4.90 3.88 3.68
N ILE A 185 -5.74 2.87 3.65
CA ILE A 185 -7.20 3.02 3.72
C ILE A 185 -7.64 2.73 5.14
N VAL A 186 -8.46 3.61 5.69
CA VAL A 186 -9.09 3.45 7.00
C VAL A 186 -10.56 3.08 6.79
N SER A 187 -10.97 1.97 7.37
CA SER A 187 -12.35 1.50 7.39
C SER A 187 -12.84 1.43 8.83
N GLU A 188 -14.06 1.90 9.08
CA GLU A 188 -14.71 1.78 10.38
C GLU A 188 -15.37 0.39 10.49
N LEU A 189 -15.10 -0.31 11.58
CA LEU A 189 -15.77 -1.52 12.02
C LEU A 189 -16.63 -1.16 13.24
N PRO A 190 -17.61 -2.00 13.66
CA PRO A 190 -18.48 -1.68 14.79
C PRO A 190 -17.74 -1.25 16.05
N ASP A 191 -16.60 -1.88 16.36
CA ASP A 191 -15.87 -1.65 17.61
C ASP A 191 -14.40 -1.21 17.39
N ALA A 192 -13.96 -1.02 16.13
CA ALA A 192 -12.56 -0.77 15.85
C ALA A 192 -12.36 -0.05 14.51
N LEU A 193 -11.15 0.47 14.31
CA LEU A 193 -10.67 0.89 13.00
C LEU A 193 -9.82 -0.22 12.39
N ARG A 194 -9.98 -0.42 11.08
CA ARG A 194 -9.10 -1.26 10.27
C ARG A 194 -8.26 -0.35 9.36
N VAL A 195 -6.97 -0.64 9.29
CA VAL A 195 -6.06 0.00 8.35
C VAL A 195 -5.60 -1.02 7.32
N THR A 196 -5.75 -0.69 6.03
CA THR A 196 -5.36 -1.57 4.91
C THR A 196 -4.35 -0.87 4.02
N ILE A 197 -3.27 -1.54 3.67
CA ILE A 197 -2.20 -0.99 2.81
C ILE A 197 -2.55 -1.26 1.35
N VAL A 198 -2.63 -0.22 0.49
CA VAL A 198 -3.13 -0.37 -0.88
C VAL A 198 -2.10 -0.25 -2.00
N ASP A 199 -0.88 0.23 -1.72
CA ASP A 199 0.19 0.31 -2.72
C ASP A 199 1.27 -0.75 -2.49
N LEU A 200 1.18 -1.87 -3.22
CA LEU A 200 2.10 -3.00 -3.13
C LEU A 200 3.40 -2.79 -3.92
N GLU A 201 3.43 -1.86 -4.88
CA GLU A 201 4.58 -1.68 -5.79
C GLU A 201 5.83 -1.18 -5.07
N GLY A 202 5.65 -0.35 -4.03
CA GLY A 202 6.73 0.16 -3.18
C GLY A 202 7.34 -0.87 -2.23
N MET A 203 6.72 -2.05 -2.10
CA MET A 203 7.12 -3.08 -1.15
C MET A 203 8.27 -3.95 -1.62
N SER A 204 8.99 -4.56 -0.67
CA SER A 204 9.98 -5.59 -0.94
C SER A 204 10.16 -6.51 0.26
N ARG A 205 10.30 -7.82 -0.01
CA ARG A 205 10.63 -8.83 0.99
C ARG A 205 12.07 -8.69 1.45
N CYS A 206 12.30 -8.97 2.71
CA CYS A 206 13.60 -9.04 3.37
C CYS A 206 13.83 -10.48 3.82
N ALA A 207 15.08 -10.86 4.09
CA ALA A 207 15.41 -12.18 4.62
C ALA A 207 14.94 -12.35 6.08
N ALA A 208 14.84 -11.27 6.82
CA ALA A 208 14.38 -11.21 8.21
C ALA A 208 13.55 -9.94 8.43
N VAL A 209 13.10 -9.72 9.66
CA VAL A 209 12.48 -8.44 10.09
C VAL A 209 13.39 -7.28 9.67
N PRO A 210 12.88 -6.25 8.98
CA PRO A 210 13.71 -5.14 8.51
C PRO A 210 14.51 -4.52 9.65
N PRO A 211 15.80 -4.22 9.46
CA PRO A 211 16.63 -3.58 10.49
C PRO A 211 16.03 -2.26 10.98
N SER A 212 16.30 -1.87 12.24
CA SER A 212 15.75 -0.67 12.88
C SER A 212 15.88 0.59 12.02
N ARG A 213 17.04 0.81 11.36
CA ARG A 213 17.24 1.93 10.42
C ARG A 213 16.30 1.95 9.22
N VAL A 214 15.88 0.76 8.74
CA VAL A 214 14.93 0.63 7.62
C VAL A 214 13.53 0.90 8.12
N ARG A 215 13.15 0.34 9.26
CA ARG A 215 11.88 0.56 9.94
C ARG A 215 11.68 2.04 10.28
N ALA A 216 12.69 2.70 10.84
CA ALA A 216 12.66 4.15 11.13
C ALA A 216 12.46 5.00 9.85
N ARG A 217 12.98 4.56 8.70
CA ARG A 217 12.77 5.25 7.42
C ARG A 217 11.36 5.06 6.89
N ASP A 218 10.81 3.86 7.00
CA ASP A 218 9.46 3.56 6.55
C ASP A 218 8.44 4.29 7.44
N LEU A 219 8.59 4.22 8.76
CA LEU A 219 7.83 5.02 9.73
C LEU A 219 8.01 6.53 9.52
N GLY A 220 9.23 7.01 9.22
CA GLY A 220 9.47 8.43 8.96
C GLY A 220 8.72 8.98 7.75
N ARG A 221 8.43 8.15 6.74
CA ARG A 221 7.57 8.55 5.61
C ARG A 221 6.14 8.76 6.04
N LEU A 222 5.64 7.87 6.90
CA LEU A 222 4.31 7.98 7.46
C LEU A 222 4.22 9.15 8.45
N ALA A 223 5.25 9.34 9.31
CA ALA A 223 5.35 10.47 10.21
C ALA A 223 5.27 11.80 9.46
N ALA A 224 5.85 11.90 8.26
CA ALA A 224 5.76 13.11 7.45
C ALA A 224 4.32 13.42 7.03
N SER A 225 3.46 12.42 6.84
CA SER A 225 2.03 12.63 6.58
C SER A 225 1.26 13.06 7.84
N PHE A 226 1.66 12.58 9.03
CA PHE A 226 1.07 12.96 10.31
C PHE A 226 1.49 14.36 10.77
N LEU A 227 2.76 14.71 10.53
CA LEU A 227 3.35 15.96 11.01
C LEU A 227 3.31 17.08 9.96
N GLU A 228 2.54 16.90 8.89
CA GLU A 228 2.28 17.98 7.95
C GLU A 228 1.47 19.09 8.63
N PRO A 229 1.85 20.37 8.43
CA PRO A 229 1.22 21.50 9.13
C PRO A 229 -0.31 21.54 9.03
N GLU A 230 -0.87 21.23 7.87
CA GLU A 230 -2.32 21.15 7.65
C GLU A 230 -2.96 20.08 8.55
N VAL A 231 -2.37 18.88 8.58
CA VAL A 231 -2.86 17.75 9.37
C VAL A 231 -2.74 18.04 10.87
N VAL A 232 -1.60 18.57 11.32
CA VAL A 232 -1.39 18.95 12.72
C VAL A 232 -2.45 19.96 13.17
N THR A 233 -2.77 20.94 12.33
CA THR A 233 -3.73 21.99 12.67
C THR A 233 -5.16 21.48 12.68
N GLN A 234 -5.57 20.74 11.65
CA GLN A 234 -6.96 20.31 11.48
C GLN A 234 -7.31 19.09 12.33
N ALA A 235 -6.45 18.05 12.29
CA ALA A 235 -6.67 16.81 13.01
C ALA A 235 -6.24 16.86 14.49
N ARG A 236 -5.54 17.91 14.90
CA ARG A 236 -4.93 18.05 16.23
C ARG A 236 -4.08 16.86 16.62
N VAL A 237 -3.39 16.26 15.65
CA VAL A 237 -2.40 15.21 15.87
C VAL A 237 -1.02 15.81 16.00
N GLY A 238 -0.13 15.18 16.77
CA GLY A 238 1.20 15.70 17.02
C GLY A 238 2.25 14.64 17.32
N VAL A 239 3.39 15.10 17.81
CA VAL A 239 4.52 14.22 18.16
C VAL A 239 4.14 13.23 19.24
N ASP A 240 3.27 13.59 20.18
CA ASP A 240 2.83 12.70 21.27
C ASP A 240 1.97 11.54 20.72
N ASP A 241 1.08 11.81 19.77
CA ASP A 241 0.32 10.75 19.10
C ASP A 241 1.24 9.83 18.29
N TRP A 242 2.25 10.43 17.64
CA TRP A 242 3.27 9.66 16.94
C TRP A 242 4.09 8.78 17.89
N ARG A 243 4.45 9.30 19.09
CA ARG A 243 5.14 8.52 20.12
C ARG A 243 4.30 7.33 20.58
N ARG A 244 3.01 7.52 20.89
CA ARG A 244 2.08 6.42 21.25
C ARG A 244 1.97 5.36 20.15
N LEU A 245 1.95 5.79 18.89
CA LEU A 245 1.99 4.86 17.75
C LEU A 245 3.29 4.03 17.76
N CYS A 246 4.44 4.66 17.96
CA CYS A 246 5.73 3.98 18.03
C CYS A 246 5.84 3.04 19.23
N GLU A 247 5.29 3.41 20.39
CA GLU A 247 5.22 2.57 21.60
C GLU A 247 4.46 1.27 21.29
N ARG A 248 3.25 1.40 20.76
CA ARG A 248 2.44 0.23 20.39
C ARG A 248 3.09 -0.62 19.31
N TYR A 249 3.70 0.00 18.31
CA TYR A 249 4.44 -0.69 17.26
C TYR A 249 5.60 -1.52 17.81
N VAL A 250 6.42 -0.96 18.71
CA VAL A 250 7.55 -1.66 19.34
C VAL A 250 7.07 -2.77 20.26
N GLU A 251 5.99 -2.56 21.01
CA GLU A 251 5.36 -3.59 21.84
C GLU A 251 5.01 -4.85 21.02
N ILE A 252 4.37 -4.68 19.86
CA ILE A 252 3.99 -5.79 18.98
C ILE A 252 5.23 -6.48 18.39
N LEU A 253 6.23 -5.70 17.96
CA LEU A 253 7.47 -6.29 17.46
C LEU A 253 8.18 -7.14 18.50
N ARG A 254 8.22 -6.70 19.75
CA ARG A 254 8.83 -7.45 20.86
C ARG A 254 8.10 -8.76 21.13
N ALA A 255 6.77 -8.75 21.05
CA ALA A 255 5.98 -9.96 21.20
C ALA A 255 6.26 -10.98 20.08
N GLY A 256 6.55 -10.51 18.87
CA GLY A 256 6.85 -11.34 17.70
C GLY A 256 8.33 -11.62 17.46
N SER A 257 9.25 -10.84 18.09
CA SER A 257 10.71 -10.99 17.94
C SER A 257 11.40 -10.45 19.20
N PRO A 258 11.84 -11.29 20.12
CA PRO A 258 12.32 -10.89 21.45
C PRO A 258 13.66 -10.13 21.48
N ASP A 259 14.38 -10.03 20.37
CA ASP A 259 15.70 -9.36 20.26
C ASP A 259 15.67 -7.82 20.31
N SER A 260 14.52 -7.18 20.61
CA SER A 260 14.41 -5.73 20.69
C SER A 260 14.79 -5.18 22.07
N ASP A 261 15.73 -4.22 22.12
CA ASP A 261 16.21 -3.64 23.38
C ASP A 261 15.23 -2.59 23.97
N GLY A 262 15.44 -2.24 25.27
CA GLY A 262 14.56 -1.34 26.02
C GLY A 262 14.46 0.09 25.46
N GLY A 263 15.49 0.61 24.78
CA GLY A 263 15.54 1.97 24.22
C GLY A 263 15.06 2.08 22.76
N GLU A 264 14.54 1.03 22.17
CA GLU A 264 14.19 1.03 20.74
C GLU A 264 13.07 2.01 20.41
N CYS A 265 12.07 2.17 21.29
CA CYS A 265 10.94 3.08 21.06
C CYS A 265 11.39 4.54 20.89
N ASP A 266 12.20 5.04 21.81
CA ASP A 266 12.69 6.44 21.76
C ASP A 266 13.54 6.66 20.51
N ARG A 267 14.47 5.74 20.21
CA ARG A 267 15.30 5.82 19.00
C ARG A 267 14.48 5.80 17.72
N LEU A 268 13.45 4.95 17.63
CA LEU A 268 12.56 4.88 16.45
C LEU A 268 11.72 6.16 16.33
N THR A 269 11.18 6.65 17.44
CA THR A 269 10.40 7.90 17.47
C THR A 269 11.27 9.06 17.00
N GLU A 270 12.42 9.29 17.61
CA GLU A 270 13.33 10.36 17.25
C GLU A 270 13.81 10.26 15.79
N ALA A 271 14.25 9.09 15.35
CA ALA A 271 14.73 8.88 13.99
C ALA A 271 13.65 9.10 12.94
N SER A 272 12.41 8.64 13.21
CA SER A 272 11.28 8.80 12.28
C SER A 272 10.81 10.26 12.22
N VAL A 273 10.71 10.96 13.35
CA VAL A 273 10.36 12.39 13.41
C VAL A 273 11.44 13.23 12.72
N ALA A 274 12.71 13.00 13.01
CA ALA A 274 13.81 13.69 12.34
C ALA A 274 13.82 13.46 10.82
N TRP A 275 13.47 12.25 10.38
CA TRP A 275 13.31 11.96 8.95
C TRP A 275 12.14 12.75 8.34
N ALA A 276 10.99 12.76 9.02
CA ALA A 276 9.80 13.48 8.61
C ALA A 276 10.08 14.99 8.45
N GLN A 277 10.69 15.61 9.45
CA GLN A 277 11.04 17.03 9.43
C GLN A 277 11.94 17.37 8.25
N ARG A 278 13.00 16.58 8.00
CA ARG A 278 13.87 16.77 6.81
C ARG A 278 13.12 16.63 5.50
N LYS A 279 12.14 15.74 5.41
CA LYS A 279 11.30 15.57 4.21
C LYS A 279 10.38 16.78 4.01
N LEU A 280 9.68 17.20 5.05
CA LEU A 280 8.79 18.37 5.02
C LEU A 280 9.54 19.64 4.61
N GLU A 281 10.69 19.90 5.23
CA GLU A 281 11.54 21.04 4.87
C GLU A 281 11.99 21.01 3.41
N ARG A 282 12.43 19.85 2.90
CA ARG A 282 12.81 19.66 1.51
C ARG A 282 11.64 19.90 0.55
N ASN A 283 10.44 19.46 0.90
CA ASN A 283 9.24 19.66 0.10
C ASN A 283 8.86 21.14 0.08
N ARG A 284 8.91 21.82 1.23
CA ARG A 284 8.68 23.27 1.34
C ARG A 284 9.61 24.06 0.43
N ARG A 285 10.94 23.78 0.47
CA ARG A 285 11.92 24.43 -0.40
C ARG A 285 11.68 24.20 -1.90
N ARG A 286 11.03 23.11 -2.27
CA ARG A 286 10.71 22.76 -3.66
C ARG A 286 9.32 23.19 -4.11
N GLY A 287 8.54 23.85 -3.26
CA GLY A 287 7.15 24.19 -3.53
C GLY A 287 6.27 22.96 -3.80
N ARG A 288 6.62 21.79 -3.23
CA ARG A 288 5.91 20.54 -3.43
C ARG A 288 5.02 20.24 -2.22
N VAL A 289 3.82 19.81 -2.50
CA VAL A 289 2.94 19.19 -1.49
C VAL A 289 3.53 17.85 -1.05
N THR A 290 3.32 17.43 0.16
CA THR A 290 3.98 16.26 0.77
C THR A 290 3.50 14.92 0.21
N TRP A 291 2.40 14.89 -0.51
CA TRP A 291 1.74 13.69 -1.09
C TRP A 291 2.19 13.29 -2.46
#